data_ea2f6a4619bcde5a421a6a2b152b5b30
#
_entry.id   ea2f6a4619bcde5a421a6a2b152b5b30
#
_cell.length_a   1.000
_cell.length_b   1.000
_cell.length_c   1.000
_cell.angle_alpha   90.00
_cell.angle_beta   90.00
_cell.angle_gamma   90.00
#
_symmetry.space_group_name_H-M   'P 1'
#
loop_
_entity.id
_entity.type
_entity.pdbx_description
1 polymer ?
#
loop_
_entity_poly.entity_id
_entity_poly.type
_entity_poly.pdbx_seq_one_letter_code
_entity_poly.pdbx_strand_id
1 'polypeptide(L)'
;WVEKNEPERWAQSKFKKERWGKLNNNPVESWNKWMRKLRRLSIPWLVLGHLQKVGMKWDKRKEELQKWTNGVGNRIEHKLKAELLYADSVIDVQLYSRLTGEYSVQLSNSRRLVVNLSGGECSCRWWQLQGFPCRHAMAVIKKEKKWVYDFVNVCYKSSTQTMCYMNSVHPMETHDMATVDDRTGRVIGGEALDDEFNRRILPPINPRKRGRPESKRRESQTQGARLKRCSKCGEPGHYKNTCRNPRADFHDDDDGYIVPFEELVGGN
;
A
#
# COMPACT_ATOMS: atom_id res chain seq x y z
N TRP A 1 -20.11 -7.93 23.23
CA TRP A 1 -19.82 -6.79 22.36
C TRP A 1 -19.11 -7.24 21.06
N VAL A 2 -18.07 -8.05 21.16
CA VAL A 2 -17.26 -8.51 20.01
C VAL A 2 -18.13 -9.24 18.96
N GLU A 3 -18.96 -10.16 19.39
CA GLU A 3 -19.82 -10.95 18.49
C GLU A 3 -20.92 -10.10 17.83
N LYS A 4 -21.47 -9.11 18.56
CA LYS A 4 -22.50 -8.21 18.04
C LYS A 4 -21.98 -7.24 16.97
N ASN A 5 -20.66 -7.00 16.91
CA ASN A 5 -20.04 -6.05 15.98
C ASN A 5 -19.38 -6.72 14.76
N GLU A 6 -19.88 -7.87 14.32
CA GLU A 6 -19.42 -8.57 13.11
C GLU A 6 -17.89 -8.65 13.02
N PRO A 7 -17.22 -9.44 13.86
CA PRO A 7 -15.76 -9.48 13.95
C PRO A 7 -15.09 -9.87 12.63
N GLU A 8 -15.82 -10.48 11.72
CA GLU A 8 -15.35 -10.82 10.38
C GLU A 8 -14.99 -9.59 9.53
N ARG A 9 -15.54 -8.42 9.84
CA ARG A 9 -15.26 -7.18 9.09
C ARG A 9 -13.99 -6.46 9.56
N TRP A 10 -13.60 -6.61 10.81
CA TRP A 10 -12.49 -5.87 11.40
C TRP A 10 -11.40 -6.73 12.02
N ALA A 11 -11.72 -7.89 12.58
CA ALA A 11 -10.73 -8.75 13.22
C ALA A 11 -9.97 -9.58 12.17
N GLN A 12 -8.66 -9.50 12.17
CA GLN A 12 -7.81 -10.23 11.23
C GLN A 12 -7.99 -11.75 11.35
N SER A 13 -8.17 -12.26 12.57
CA SER A 13 -8.36 -13.70 12.85
C SER A 13 -9.67 -14.27 12.33
N LYS A 14 -10.69 -13.43 12.15
CA LYS A 14 -12.03 -13.83 11.68
C LYS A 14 -12.29 -13.48 10.21
N PHE A 15 -11.41 -12.73 9.58
CA PHE A 15 -11.57 -12.32 8.21
C PHE A 15 -11.36 -13.50 7.24
N LYS A 16 -12.32 -13.71 6.35
CA LYS A 16 -12.38 -14.90 5.47
C LYS A 16 -11.64 -14.74 4.13
N LYS A 17 -11.33 -13.49 3.75
CA LYS A 17 -10.68 -13.16 2.46
C LYS A 17 -9.28 -12.61 2.66
N GLU A 18 -8.55 -12.45 1.56
CA GLU A 18 -7.23 -11.83 1.59
C GLU A 18 -7.34 -10.34 1.96
N ARG A 19 -6.46 -9.88 2.81
CA ARG A 19 -6.29 -8.47 3.18
C ARG A 19 -5.06 -7.83 2.56
N TRP A 20 -4.26 -8.60 1.85
CA TRP A 20 -3.07 -8.11 1.17
C TRP A 20 -2.07 -7.39 2.09
N GLY A 21 -2.07 -7.71 3.36
CA GLY A 21 -1.29 -7.02 4.37
C GLY A 21 -1.74 -5.58 4.68
N LYS A 22 -2.92 -5.16 4.21
CA LYS A 22 -3.44 -3.81 4.42
C LYS A 22 -4.49 -3.79 5.52
N LEU A 23 -4.15 -3.17 6.65
CA LEU A 23 -5.02 -3.04 7.82
C LEU A 23 -5.38 -1.59 8.15
N ASN A 24 -4.90 -0.63 7.36
CA ASN A 24 -5.01 0.78 7.64
C ASN A 24 -5.60 1.58 6.45
N ASN A 25 -5.92 2.83 6.70
CA ASN A 25 -6.47 3.78 5.73
C ASN A 25 -5.37 4.59 4.99
N ASN A 26 -4.12 4.23 5.10
CA ASN A 26 -2.99 4.93 4.48
C ASN A 26 -3.15 5.21 2.97
N PRO A 27 -3.77 4.31 2.15
CA PRO A 27 -3.99 4.61 0.73
C PRO A 27 -4.83 5.86 0.51
N VAL A 28 -5.89 6.08 1.33
CA VAL A 28 -6.77 7.25 1.22
C VAL A 28 -6.05 8.52 1.66
N GLU A 29 -5.28 8.46 2.75
CA GLU A 29 -4.48 9.57 3.24
C GLU A 29 -3.39 9.95 2.22
N SER A 30 -2.72 8.97 1.64
CA SER A 30 -1.73 9.17 0.58
C SER A 30 -2.35 9.80 -0.67
N TRP A 31 -3.54 9.32 -1.08
CA TRP A 31 -4.28 9.91 -2.19
C TRP A 31 -4.68 11.36 -1.88
N ASN A 32 -5.17 11.65 -0.69
CA ASN A 32 -5.51 12.99 -0.24
C ASN A 32 -4.30 13.94 -0.27
N LYS A 33 -3.11 13.47 0.16
CA LYS A 33 -1.86 14.22 0.08
C LYS A 33 -1.47 14.48 -1.38
N TRP A 34 -1.61 13.48 -2.25
CA TRP A 34 -1.31 13.54 -3.67
C TRP A 34 -2.18 14.54 -4.43
N MET A 35 -3.46 14.67 -4.04
CA MET A 35 -4.43 15.59 -4.63
C MET A 35 -4.39 17.00 -4.03
N ARG A 36 -3.61 17.25 -2.97
CA ARG A 36 -3.65 18.50 -2.19
C ARG A 36 -3.51 19.76 -3.03
N LYS A 37 -2.58 19.78 -4.00
CA LYS A 37 -2.37 20.95 -4.87
C LYS A 37 -3.55 21.15 -5.82
N LEU A 38 -4.08 20.07 -6.39
CA LEU A 38 -5.15 20.12 -7.36
C LEU A 38 -6.48 20.58 -6.75
N ARG A 39 -6.75 20.25 -5.48
CA ARG A 39 -7.97 20.66 -4.77
C ARG A 39 -8.11 22.18 -4.57
N ARG A 40 -7.09 22.95 -4.87
CA ARG A 40 -7.13 24.42 -4.84
C ARG A 40 -7.51 25.02 -6.18
N LEU A 41 -7.57 24.23 -7.22
CA LEU A 41 -7.95 24.64 -8.56
C LEU A 41 -9.47 24.56 -8.74
N SER A 42 -9.96 25.19 -9.78
CA SER A 42 -11.36 25.03 -10.22
C SER A 42 -11.61 23.56 -10.64
N ILE A 43 -12.88 23.16 -10.67
CA ILE A 43 -13.26 21.77 -10.94
C ILE A 43 -12.67 21.25 -12.26
N PRO A 44 -12.75 21.98 -13.40
CA PRO A 44 -12.16 21.51 -14.65
C PRO A 44 -10.65 21.25 -14.54
N TRP A 45 -9.90 22.18 -13.97
CA TRP A 45 -8.45 22.06 -13.78
C TRP A 45 -8.07 20.98 -12.78
N LEU A 46 -8.92 20.73 -11.77
CA LEU A 46 -8.75 19.61 -10.85
C LEU A 46 -8.87 18.28 -11.57
N VAL A 47 -9.92 18.11 -12.40
CA VAL A 47 -10.14 16.88 -13.17
C VAL A 47 -9.01 16.66 -14.17
N LEU A 48 -8.66 17.67 -14.95
CA LEU A 48 -7.58 17.62 -15.92
C LEU A 48 -6.25 17.23 -15.25
N GLY A 49 -5.87 17.94 -14.20
CA GLY A 49 -4.64 17.65 -13.46
C GLY A 49 -4.64 16.27 -12.79
N HIS A 50 -5.81 15.75 -12.40
CA HIS A 50 -5.96 14.38 -11.90
C HIS A 50 -5.73 13.36 -13.02
N LEU A 51 -6.38 13.51 -14.18
CA LEU A 51 -6.20 12.62 -15.31
C LEU A 51 -4.74 12.59 -15.79
N GLN A 52 -4.10 13.75 -15.89
CA GLN A 52 -2.68 13.85 -16.23
C GLN A 52 -1.80 13.07 -15.24
N LYS A 53 -2.03 13.26 -13.95
CA LYS A 53 -1.26 12.51 -12.92
C LYS A 53 -1.52 11.01 -12.96
N VAL A 54 -2.75 10.59 -13.24
CA VAL A 54 -3.08 9.16 -13.38
C VAL A 54 -2.38 8.60 -14.60
N GLY A 55 -2.44 9.28 -15.76
CA GLY A 55 -1.78 8.85 -16.99
C GLY A 55 -0.27 8.65 -16.79
N MET A 56 0.42 9.66 -16.25
CA MET A 56 1.86 9.58 -15.93
C MET A 56 2.19 8.42 -14.99
N LYS A 57 1.34 8.17 -13.99
CA LYS A 57 1.54 7.07 -13.05
C LYS A 57 1.30 5.70 -13.69
N TRP A 58 0.34 5.59 -14.60
CA TRP A 58 0.09 4.37 -15.34
C TRP A 58 1.26 4.02 -16.25
N ASP A 59 1.78 5.01 -16.96
CA ASP A 59 2.90 4.84 -17.87
C ASP A 59 4.16 4.39 -17.12
N LYS A 60 4.49 5.07 -16.04
CA LYS A 60 5.56 4.63 -15.15
C LYS A 60 5.40 3.19 -14.65
N ARG A 61 4.17 2.76 -14.33
CA ARG A 61 3.91 1.39 -13.90
C ARG A 61 4.04 0.37 -15.01
N LYS A 62 3.69 0.72 -16.27
CA LYS A 62 3.96 -0.12 -17.42
C LYS A 62 5.45 -0.38 -17.60
N GLU A 63 6.27 0.66 -17.47
CA GLU A 63 7.73 0.53 -17.51
C GLU A 63 8.28 -0.34 -16.36
N GLU A 64 7.75 -0.17 -15.16
CA GLU A 64 8.12 -0.99 -14.00
C GLU A 64 7.78 -2.46 -14.21
N LEU A 65 6.61 -2.77 -14.80
CA LEU A 65 6.19 -4.14 -15.10
C LEU A 65 7.14 -4.87 -16.06
N GLN A 66 7.70 -4.16 -17.03
CA GLN A 66 8.67 -4.75 -17.97
C GLN A 66 9.95 -5.23 -17.30
N LYS A 67 10.26 -4.70 -16.11
CA LYS A 67 11.45 -5.07 -15.32
C LYS A 67 11.23 -6.30 -14.43
N TRP A 68 10.01 -6.86 -14.38
CA TRP A 68 9.70 -8.00 -13.53
C TRP A 68 10.11 -9.30 -14.22
N THR A 69 11.12 -9.97 -13.69
CA THR A 69 11.72 -11.15 -14.29
C THR A 69 11.02 -12.45 -13.94
N ASN A 70 10.48 -12.57 -12.73
CA ASN A 70 9.93 -13.83 -12.20
C ASN A 70 8.39 -13.90 -12.25
N GLY A 71 7.75 -13.07 -13.04
CA GLY A 71 6.30 -13.07 -13.18
C GLY A 71 5.52 -12.54 -11.98
N VAL A 72 6.20 -12.00 -10.97
CA VAL A 72 5.61 -11.33 -9.80
C VAL A 72 6.31 -10.01 -9.52
N GLY A 73 5.63 -9.11 -8.81
CA GLY A 73 6.21 -7.81 -8.46
C GLY A 73 7.40 -7.92 -7.52
N ASN A 74 8.41 -7.07 -7.73
CA ASN A 74 9.65 -7.06 -6.95
C ASN A 74 9.42 -7.06 -5.42
N ARG A 75 8.43 -6.30 -4.95
CA ARG A 75 8.07 -6.25 -3.52
C ARG A 75 7.61 -7.61 -2.99
N ILE A 76 6.89 -8.37 -3.79
CA ILE A 76 6.43 -9.72 -3.41
C ILE A 76 7.61 -10.68 -3.45
N GLU A 77 8.48 -10.55 -4.43
CA GLU A 77 9.69 -11.35 -4.52
C GLU A 77 10.59 -11.19 -3.29
N HIS A 78 10.82 -9.95 -2.83
CA HIS A 78 11.55 -9.70 -1.59
C HIS A 78 10.89 -10.35 -0.37
N LYS A 79 9.56 -10.29 -0.26
CA LYS A 79 8.84 -10.96 0.82
C LYS A 79 8.94 -12.47 0.75
N LEU A 80 8.86 -13.06 -0.44
CA LEU A 80 9.03 -14.50 -0.63
C LEU A 80 10.44 -14.94 -0.25
N LYS A 81 11.46 -14.18 -0.64
CA LYS A 81 12.86 -14.45 -0.23
C LYS A 81 13.03 -14.40 1.30
N ALA A 82 12.43 -13.41 1.95
CA ALA A 82 12.45 -13.31 3.42
C ALA A 82 11.74 -14.50 4.09
N GLU A 83 10.56 -14.90 3.61
CA GLU A 83 9.87 -16.08 4.15
C GLU A 83 10.65 -17.38 3.89
N LEU A 84 11.37 -17.47 2.77
CA LEU A 84 12.23 -18.61 2.47
C LEU A 84 13.40 -18.75 3.46
N LEU A 85 14.04 -17.64 3.83
CA LEU A 85 15.10 -17.65 4.85
C LEU A 85 14.57 -18.14 6.21
N TYR A 86 13.37 -17.75 6.58
CA TYR A 86 12.73 -18.23 7.81
C TYR A 86 12.23 -19.68 7.70
N ALA A 87 12.05 -20.23 6.49
CA ALA A 87 11.67 -21.62 6.30
C ALA A 87 12.72 -22.61 6.85
N ASP A 88 13.98 -22.20 6.91
CA ASP A 88 15.07 -23.02 7.46
C ASP A 88 14.97 -23.20 8.98
N SER A 89 14.14 -22.43 9.67
CA SER A 89 13.82 -22.61 11.10
C SER A 89 12.82 -23.75 11.37
N VAL A 90 12.26 -24.33 10.32
CA VAL A 90 11.37 -25.50 10.42
C VAL A 90 12.22 -26.74 10.61
N ILE A 91 11.93 -27.54 11.67
CA ILE A 91 12.72 -28.72 12.02
C ILE A 91 12.34 -29.93 11.16
N ASP A 92 11.04 -30.14 10.98
CA ASP A 92 10.54 -31.30 10.23
C ASP A 92 9.26 -30.97 9.45
N VAL A 93 9.14 -31.62 8.30
CA VAL A 93 7.97 -31.53 7.42
C VAL A 93 7.54 -32.95 7.08
N GLN A 94 6.34 -33.35 7.45
CA GLN A 94 5.77 -34.67 7.21
C GLN A 94 4.58 -34.58 6.29
N LEU A 95 4.52 -35.40 5.26
CA LEU A 95 3.36 -35.57 4.39
C LEU A 95 2.32 -36.43 5.12
N TYR A 96 1.09 -35.91 5.23
CA TYR A 96 -0.05 -36.63 5.80
C TYR A 96 -0.94 -37.23 4.71
N SER A 97 -1.24 -36.47 3.69
CA SER A 97 -2.11 -36.93 2.61
C SER A 97 -1.66 -36.34 1.27
N ARG A 98 -1.33 -37.21 0.35
CA ARG A 98 -1.04 -36.81 -1.04
C ARG A 98 -2.29 -36.35 -1.78
N LEU A 99 -3.42 -36.94 -1.45
CA LEU A 99 -4.70 -36.64 -2.11
C LEU A 99 -5.18 -35.20 -1.80
N THR A 100 -5.09 -34.79 -0.54
CA THR A 100 -5.49 -33.46 -0.08
C THR A 100 -4.35 -32.45 -0.12
N GLY A 101 -3.10 -32.90 -0.29
CA GLY A 101 -1.93 -32.02 -0.26
C GLY A 101 -1.63 -31.47 1.14
N GLU A 102 -1.91 -32.25 2.20
CA GLU A 102 -1.75 -31.85 3.58
C GLU A 102 -0.42 -32.30 4.17
N TYR A 103 0.25 -31.37 4.84
CA TYR A 103 1.55 -31.54 5.48
C TYR A 103 1.50 -31.07 6.93
N SER A 104 2.18 -31.78 7.81
CA SER A 104 2.49 -31.32 9.17
C SER A 104 3.88 -30.72 9.21
N VAL A 105 3.98 -29.50 9.72
CA VAL A 105 5.22 -28.73 9.83
C VAL A 105 5.54 -28.54 11.30
N GLN A 106 6.70 -29.03 11.76
CA GLN A 106 7.14 -28.91 13.15
C GLN A 106 8.12 -27.76 13.30
N LEU A 107 7.84 -26.87 14.27
CA LEU A 107 8.70 -25.77 14.65
C LEU A 107 9.66 -26.14 15.79
N SER A 108 10.68 -25.32 16.03
CA SER A 108 11.67 -25.47 17.10
C SER A 108 11.08 -25.60 18.51
N ASN A 109 9.90 -25.04 18.73
CA ASN A 109 9.19 -25.08 20.03
C ASN A 109 8.22 -26.26 20.16
N SER A 110 8.41 -27.34 19.42
CA SER A 110 7.56 -28.53 19.37
C SER A 110 6.13 -28.28 18.87
N ARG A 111 5.79 -27.07 18.46
CA ARG A 111 4.49 -26.77 17.86
C ARG A 111 4.40 -27.34 16.46
N ARG A 112 3.25 -27.88 16.14
CA ARG A 112 2.94 -28.40 14.80
C ARG A 112 1.89 -27.54 14.13
N LEU A 113 2.08 -27.27 12.86
CA LEU A 113 1.16 -26.52 12.01
C LEU A 113 0.79 -27.39 10.80
N VAL A 114 -0.43 -27.22 10.34
CA VAL A 114 -0.92 -27.89 9.14
C VAL A 114 -0.84 -26.93 7.96
N VAL A 115 -0.26 -27.44 6.87
CA VAL A 115 -0.18 -26.72 5.58
C VAL A 115 -0.91 -27.55 4.54
N ASN A 116 -1.88 -26.96 3.87
CA ASN A 116 -2.53 -27.52 2.69
C ASN A 116 -2.02 -26.80 1.44
N LEU A 117 -1.13 -27.47 0.69
CA LEU A 117 -0.58 -26.89 -0.52
C LEU A 117 -1.60 -26.74 -1.65
N SER A 118 -2.50 -27.70 -1.79
CA SER A 118 -3.51 -27.69 -2.85
C SER A 118 -4.55 -26.58 -2.63
N GLY A 119 -4.94 -26.35 -1.36
CA GLY A 119 -5.87 -25.29 -0.98
C GLY A 119 -5.23 -23.91 -0.81
N GLY A 120 -3.88 -23.81 -0.81
CA GLY A 120 -3.21 -22.54 -0.54
C GLY A 120 -3.36 -22.04 0.89
N GLU A 121 -3.40 -22.97 1.87
CA GLU A 121 -3.75 -22.67 3.25
C GLU A 121 -2.68 -23.13 4.26
N CYS A 122 -2.58 -22.38 5.35
CA CYS A 122 -1.78 -22.75 6.51
C CYS A 122 -2.56 -22.42 7.80
N SER A 123 -2.46 -23.26 8.81
CA SER A 123 -3.10 -23.03 10.11
C SER A 123 -2.64 -21.75 10.81
N CYS A 124 -1.50 -21.17 10.43
CA CYS A 124 -1.06 -19.85 10.87
C CYS A 124 -1.88 -18.70 10.25
N ARG A 125 -2.68 -18.95 9.22
CA ARG A 125 -3.54 -18.05 8.47
C ARG A 125 -2.83 -16.91 7.73
N TRP A 126 -1.51 -16.83 7.82
CA TRP A 126 -0.74 -15.75 7.21
C TRP A 126 -0.81 -15.83 5.68
N TRP A 127 -0.72 -17.04 5.09
CA TRP A 127 -0.81 -17.26 3.65
C TRP A 127 -2.14 -16.73 3.09
N GLN A 128 -3.26 -17.18 3.67
CA GLN A 128 -4.60 -16.76 3.23
C GLN A 128 -4.79 -15.22 3.32
N LEU A 129 -4.24 -14.60 4.38
CA LEU A 129 -4.36 -13.16 4.58
C LEU A 129 -3.45 -12.33 3.66
N GLN A 130 -2.28 -12.83 3.33
CA GLN A 130 -1.30 -12.11 2.51
C GLN A 130 -1.41 -12.44 1.01
N GLY A 131 -1.98 -13.59 0.65
CA GLY A 131 -2.08 -14.06 -0.72
C GLY A 131 -0.77 -14.65 -1.29
N PHE A 132 0.21 -14.98 -0.44
CA PHE A 132 1.43 -15.68 -0.83
C PHE A 132 1.95 -16.55 0.31
N PRO A 133 2.75 -17.61 0.02
CA PRO A 133 3.16 -18.60 1.01
C PRO A 133 3.86 -18.00 2.23
N CYS A 134 3.44 -18.44 3.41
CA CYS A 134 4.13 -18.15 4.66
C CYS A 134 5.37 -19.06 4.80
N ARG A 135 6.24 -18.79 5.78
CA ARG A 135 7.44 -19.58 6.08
C ARG A 135 7.19 -21.09 6.20
N HIS A 136 6.05 -21.49 6.77
CA HIS A 136 5.69 -22.90 6.94
C HIS A 136 5.36 -23.55 5.58
N ALA A 137 4.59 -22.87 4.75
CA ALA A 137 4.31 -23.31 3.39
C ALA A 137 5.58 -23.30 2.53
N MET A 138 6.48 -22.32 2.72
CA MET A 138 7.77 -22.26 2.02
C MET A 138 8.65 -23.49 2.34
N ALA A 139 8.68 -23.95 3.61
CA ALA A 139 9.41 -25.16 3.99
C ALA A 139 8.88 -26.40 3.26
N VAL A 140 7.54 -26.52 3.12
CA VAL A 140 6.91 -27.61 2.36
C VAL A 140 7.24 -27.50 0.87
N ILE A 141 7.10 -26.31 0.28
CA ILE A 141 7.41 -26.05 -1.15
C ILE A 141 8.88 -26.40 -1.45
N LYS A 142 9.80 -26.00 -0.56
CA LYS A 142 11.24 -26.32 -0.67
C LYS A 142 11.48 -27.84 -0.63
N LYS A 143 10.84 -28.54 0.33
CA LYS A 143 10.96 -30.01 0.45
C LYS A 143 10.42 -30.73 -0.78
N GLU A 144 9.28 -30.30 -1.30
CA GLU A 144 8.63 -30.88 -2.48
C GLU A 144 9.27 -30.42 -3.80
N LYS A 145 10.28 -29.55 -3.75
CA LYS A 145 10.95 -28.95 -4.92
C LYS A 145 9.98 -28.31 -5.93
N LYS A 146 8.91 -27.72 -5.43
CA LYS A 146 7.90 -27.05 -6.26
C LYS A 146 8.28 -25.59 -6.52
N TRP A 147 7.71 -25.02 -7.58
CA TRP A 147 7.95 -23.62 -7.96
C TRP A 147 7.11 -22.70 -7.09
N VAL A 148 7.75 -21.84 -6.28
CA VAL A 148 7.09 -20.99 -5.28
C VAL A 148 6.08 -20.01 -5.88
N TYR A 149 6.32 -19.54 -7.10
CA TYR A 149 5.45 -18.57 -7.76
C TYR A 149 4.09 -19.14 -8.19
N ASP A 150 3.95 -20.47 -8.27
CA ASP A 150 2.67 -21.12 -8.55
C ASP A 150 1.68 -20.95 -7.38
N PHE A 151 2.22 -20.76 -6.18
CA PHE A 151 1.46 -20.61 -4.93
C PHE A 151 1.18 -19.15 -4.56
N VAL A 152 1.57 -18.21 -5.41
CA VAL A 152 1.29 -16.79 -5.24
C VAL A 152 -0.05 -16.44 -5.89
N ASN A 153 -0.88 -15.69 -5.15
CA ASN A 153 -2.19 -15.28 -5.67
C ASN A 153 -2.06 -14.49 -6.97
N VAL A 154 -3.00 -14.73 -7.88
CA VAL A 154 -3.05 -14.16 -9.23
C VAL A 154 -2.96 -12.62 -9.23
N CYS A 155 -3.47 -11.94 -8.21
CA CYS A 155 -3.39 -10.48 -8.09
C CYS A 155 -1.97 -9.93 -8.05
N TYR A 156 -0.98 -10.72 -7.64
CA TYR A 156 0.43 -10.32 -7.59
C TYR A 156 1.21 -10.67 -8.86
N LYS A 157 0.60 -11.42 -9.78
CA LYS A 157 1.25 -11.82 -11.02
C LYS A 157 1.36 -10.65 -12.00
N SER A 158 2.46 -10.61 -12.74
CA SER A 158 2.71 -9.60 -13.77
C SER A 158 1.62 -9.58 -14.84
N SER A 159 1.10 -10.74 -15.22
CA SER A 159 0.01 -10.87 -16.20
C SER A 159 -1.23 -10.08 -15.77
N THR A 160 -1.67 -10.25 -14.52
CA THR A 160 -2.83 -9.52 -13.97
C THR A 160 -2.56 -8.02 -13.90
N GLN A 161 -1.36 -7.64 -13.46
CA GLN A 161 -0.97 -6.22 -13.39
C GLN A 161 -0.90 -5.60 -14.79
N THR A 162 -0.39 -6.32 -15.77
CA THR A 162 -0.36 -5.88 -17.18
C THR A 162 -1.78 -5.65 -17.71
N MET A 163 -2.71 -6.56 -17.42
CA MET A 163 -4.12 -6.37 -17.77
C MET A 163 -4.72 -5.11 -17.15
N CYS A 164 -4.42 -4.82 -15.88
CA CYS A 164 -4.89 -3.61 -15.20
C CYS A 164 -4.40 -2.31 -15.87
N TYR A 165 -3.20 -2.32 -16.42
CA TYR A 165 -2.58 -1.14 -17.04
C TYR A 165 -2.56 -1.21 -18.58
N MET A 166 -3.26 -2.15 -19.21
CA MET A 166 -3.26 -2.34 -20.68
C MET A 166 -3.75 -1.09 -21.40
N ASN A 167 -4.82 -0.48 -20.90
CA ASN A 167 -5.37 0.73 -21.50
C ASN A 167 -4.50 1.96 -21.16
N SER A 168 -4.56 2.97 -22.03
CA SER A 168 -3.89 4.25 -21.79
C SER A 168 -4.90 5.31 -21.38
N VAL A 169 -4.46 6.26 -20.57
CA VAL A 169 -5.22 7.47 -20.28
C VAL A 169 -4.81 8.49 -21.31
N HIS A 170 -5.75 8.90 -22.15
CA HIS A 170 -5.50 9.90 -23.18
C HIS A 170 -5.52 11.31 -22.58
N PRO A 171 -4.65 12.22 -23.07
CA PRO A 171 -4.72 13.63 -22.70
C PRO A 171 -6.04 14.21 -23.19
N MET A 172 -6.57 15.18 -22.42
CA MET A 172 -7.72 15.97 -22.87
C MET A 172 -7.22 17.24 -23.51
N GLU A 173 -7.81 17.59 -24.64
CA GLU A 173 -7.60 18.88 -25.28
C GLU A 173 -8.24 19.98 -24.42
N THR A 174 -7.59 21.12 -24.36
CA THR A 174 -8.01 22.23 -23.47
C THR A 174 -8.13 23.57 -24.18
N HIS A 175 -7.89 23.59 -25.50
CA HIS A 175 -7.93 24.81 -26.30
C HIS A 175 -9.32 25.48 -26.27
N ASP A 176 -10.38 24.70 -26.14
CA ASP A 176 -11.76 25.17 -26.05
C ASP A 176 -12.25 25.38 -24.61
N MET A 177 -11.40 25.10 -23.60
CA MET A 177 -11.81 25.29 -22.21
C MET A 177 -11.92 26.75 -21.84
N ALA A 178 -13.08 27.10 -21.28
CA ALA A 178 -13.27 28.38 -20.67
C ALA A 178 -12.26 28.62 -19.54
N THR A 179 -11.64 29.77 -19.50
CA THR A 179 -10.76 30.22 -18.42
C THR A 179 -11.52 31.12 -17.46
N VAL A 180 -11.17 31.07 -16.18
CA VAL A 180 -11.73 31.98 -15.17
C VAL A 180 -10.73 33.08 -14.91
N ASP A 181 -11.16 34.33 -15.06
CA ASP A 181 -10.35 35.49 -14.64
C ASP A 181 -10.24 35.49 -13.12
N ASP A 182 -9.04 35.30 -12.60
CA ASP A 182 -8.77 35.23 -11.16
C ASP A 182 -9.16 36.52 -10.40
N ARG A 183 -9.25 37.67 -11.11
CA ARG A 183 -9.57 38.96 -10.53
C ARG A 183 -11.06 39.22 -10.46
N THR A 184 -11.79 38.85 -11.51
CA THR A 184 -13.23 39.14 -11.64
C THR A 184 -14.11 37.94 -11.34
N GLY A 185 -13.54 36.72 -11.31
CA GLY A 185 -14.29 35.46 -11.19
C GLY A 185 -15.18 35.17 -12.42
N ARG A 186 -15.03 35.92 -13.51
CA ARG A 186 -15.80 35.70 -14.74
C ARG A 186 -15.13 34.61 -15.60
N VAL A 187 -15.99 33.84 -16.24
CA VAL A 187 -15.56 32.86 -17.23
C VAL A 187 -15.25 33.58 -18.54
N ILE A 188 -14.06 33.39 -19.09
CA ILE A 188 -13.58 33.98 -20.34
C ILE A 188 -13.34 32.85 -21.34
N GLY A 189 -13.92 32.93 -22.53
CA GLY A 189 -13.77 31.94 -23.60
C GLY A 189 -14.61 30.69 -23.37
N GLY A 190 -14.48 29.73 -24.29
CA GLY A 190 -15.41 28.61 -24.41
C GLY A 190 -16.60 28.97 -25.30
N GLU A 191 -17.29 27.97 -25.83
CA GLU A 191 -18.57 28.19 -26.50
C GLU A 191 -19.48 28.93 -25.53
N ALA A 192 -20.12 29.97 -26.03
CA ALA A 192 -20.88 30.94 -25.25
C ALA A 192 -21.85 30.26 -24.26
N LEU A 193 -21.40 30.17 -23.02
CA LEU A 193 -22.30 29.88 -21.93
C LEU A 193 -23.24 31.09 -21.82
N ASP A 194 -24.53 30.86 -21.96
CA ASP A 194 -25.59 31.89 -21.85
C ASP A 194 -25.32 32.79 -20.63
N ASP A 195 -25.58 34.09 -20.78
CA ASP A 195 -25.47 35.06 -19.69
C ASP A 195 -26.24 34.63 -18.44
N GLU A 196 -27.26 33.80 -18.61
CA GLU A 196 -28.06 33.21 -17.55
C GLU A 196 -27.26 32.17 -16.73
N PHE A 197 -26.35 31.36 -17.37
CA PHE A 197 -25.49 30.42 -16.68
C PHE A 197 -24.42 31.15 -15.84
N ASN A 198 -23.85 32.22 -16.38
CA ASN A 198 -22.88 33.05 -15.67
C ASN A 198 -23.48 33.76 -14.45
N ARG A 199 -24.80 34.07 -14.47
CA ARG A 199 -25.49 34.67 -13.33
C ARG A 199 -25.79 33.68 -12.20
N ARG A 200 -25.91 32.39 -12.50
CA ARG A 200 -26.27 31.36 -11.49
C ARG A 200 -25.11 30.84 -10.69
N ILE A 201 -23.88 30.95 -11.20
CA ILE A 201 -22.67 30.46 -10.53
C ILE A 201 -21.93 31.63 -9.88
N LEU A 202 -22.61 32.37 -9.02
CA LEU A 202 -21.93 33.29 -8.15
C LEU A 202 -21.23 32.54 -7.02
N PRO A 203 -19.96 32.86 -6.72
CA PRO A 203 -19.30 32.32 -5.54
C PRO A 203 -20.15 32.71 -4.31
N PRO A 204 -20.21 31.83 -3.29
CA PRO A 204 -20.96 32.12 -2.09
C PRO A 204 -20.53 33.46 -1.50
N ILE A 205 -21.50 34.36 -1.29
CA ILE A 205 -21.32 35.73 -0.77
C ILE A 205 -20.54 35.74 0.56
N ASN A 206 -20.62 34.65 1.30
CA ASN A 206 -19.84 34.46 2.53
C ASN A 206 -18.67 33.53 2.27
N PRO A 207 -17.40 34.04 2.33
CA PRO A 207 -16.26 33.16 2.36
C PRO A 207 -16.46 32.20 3.52
N ARG A 208 -16.41 30.87 3.24
CA ARG A 208 -16.45 29.85 4.30
C ARG A 208 -15.47 30.26 5.38
N LYS A 209 -15.94 30.51 6.58
CA LYS A 209 -15.07 30.65 7.76
C LYS A 209 -14.09 29.51 7.70
N ARG A 210 -12.79 29.82 7.88
CA ARG A 210 -11.73 28.81 7.94
C ARG A 210 -12.24 27.62 8.72
N GLY A 211 -12.15 26.43 8.15
CA GLY A 211 -12.62 25.22 8.80
C GLY A 211 -12.08 25.09 10.21
N ARG A 212 -12.65 24.18 10.97
CA ARG A 212 -12.29 23.90 12.37
C ARG A 212 -10.78 24.09 12.56
N PRO A 213 -10.34 24.96 13.54
CA PRO A 213 -8.93 25.11 13.86
C PRO A 213 -8.32 23.72 14.10
N GLU A 214 -7.11 23.49 13.64
CA GLU A 214 -6.39 22.24 13.93
C GLU A 214 -6.32 22.04 15.45
N SER A 215 -7.35 21.39 16.00
CA SER A 215 -7.29 20.97 17.39
C SER A 215 -6.27 19.85 17.45
N LYS A 216 -5.22 20.02 18.24
CA LYS A 216 -4.29 18.94 18.56
C LYS A 216 -5.13 17.73 18.96
N ARG A 217 -4.93 16.61 18.25
CA ARG A 217 -5.60 15.34 18.54
C ARG A 217 -5.35 15.03 20.01
N ARG A 218 -6.37 15.02 20.85
CA ARG A 218 -6.24 14.56 22.23
C ARG A 218 -5.84 13.10 22.17
N GLU A 219 -4.65 12.76 22.63
CA GLU A 219 -4.22 11.38 22.76
C GLU A 219 -5.16 10.68 23.74
N SER A 220 -5.58 9.47 23.42
CA SER A 220 -6.45 8.72 24.33
C SER A 220 -5.71 8.51 25.65
N GLN A 221 -6.40 8.67 26.75
CA GLN A 221 -5.83 8.54 28.12
C GLN A 221 -5.25 7.14 28.40
N THR A 222 -5.53 6.17 27.54
CA THR A 222 -5.05 4.78 27.65
C THR A 222 -3.70 4.52 27.01
N GLN A 223 -3.18 5.46 26.21
CA GLN A 223 -1.82 5.36 25.68
C GLN A 223 -0.94 6.28 26.54
N GLY A 224 -0.04 5.67 27.32
CA GLY A 224 1.00 6.39 28.04
C GLY A 224 1.71 7.38 27.10
N ALA A 225 2.08 8.53 27.63
CA ALA A 225 2.72 9.61 26.88
C ALA A 225 3.83 9.05 25.98
N ARG A 226 3.64 9.06 24.69
CA ARG A 226 4.69 8.68 23.73
C ARG A 226 5.84 9.64 23.90
N LEU A 227 6.94 9.16 24.45
CA LEU A 227 8.20 9.90 24.49
C LEU A 227 8.57 10.31 23.07
N LYS A 228 8.50 11.61 22.80
CA LYS A 228 8.89 12.16 21.50
C LYS A 228 10.38 11.93 21.33
N ARG A 229 10.74 11.20 20.29
CA ARG A 229 12.13 10.93 19.92
C ARG A 229 12.63 12.00 18.94
N CYS A 230 13.89 12.37 19.08
CA CYS A 230 14.54 13.30 18.17
C CYS A 230 14.60 12.71 16.76
N SER A 231 14.08 13.43 15.74
CA SER A 231 14.12 12.96 14.35
C SER A 231 15.52 13.04 13.71
N LYS A 232 16.55 13.48 14.44
CA LYS A 232 17.94 13.48 13.98
C LYS A 232 18.73 12.28 14.49
N CYS A 233 18.58 11.91 15.75
CA CYS A 233 19.38 10.84 16.40
C CYS A 233 18.53 9.71 17.01
N GLY A 234 17.19 9.80 17.00
CA GLY A 234 16.31 8.77 17.55
C GLY A 234 16.14 8.78 19.06
N GLU A 235 16.98 9.49 19.82
CA GLU A 235 16.91 9.50 21.27
C GLU A 235 15.80 10.40 21.83
N PRO A 236 15.22 10.05 22.97
CA PRO A 236 14.22 10.87 23.64
C PRO A 236 14.84 12.05 24.37
N GLY A 237 14.04 13.08 24.72
CA GLY A 237 14.41 14.16 25.63
C GLY A 237 14.85 15.47 24.96
N HIS A 238 15.04 15.52 23.64
CA HIS A 238 15.35 16.75 22.90
C HIS A 238 14.72 16.79 21.51
N TYR A 239 14.72 17.94 20.86
CA TYR A 239 14.23 18.14 19.50
C TYR A 239 15.36 18.21 18.49
N LYS A 240 15.07 17.99 17.20
CA LYS A 240 16.02 18.05 16.08
C LYS A 240 16.86 19.34 16.11
N ASN A 241 16.24 20.48 16.42
CA ASN A 241 16.90 21.79 16.41
C ASN A 241 17.91 21.98 17.55
N THR A 242 17.79 21.23 18.64
CA THR A 242 18.69 21.27 19.80
C THR A 242 19.59 20.03 19.88
N CYS A 243 19.53 19.17 18.87
CA CYS A 243 20.26 17.91 18.86
C CYS A 243 21.74 18.13 18.54
N ARG A 244 22.61 17.72 19.46
CA ARG A 244 24.08 17.71 19.32
C ARG A 244 24.62 16.36 18.88
N ASN A 245 23.82 15.30 18.89
CA ASN A 245 24.24 13.95 18.52
C ASN A 245 24.41 13.83 16.99
N PRO A 246 25.27 12.90 16.52
CA PRO A 246 25.36 12.56 15.11
C PRO A 246 24.00 12.11 14.58
N ARG A 247 23.81 12.21 13.28
CA ARG A 247 22.59 11.75 12.61
C ARG A 247 22.54 10.23 12.70
N ALA A 248 21.46 9.68 13.23
CA ALA A 248 21.23 8.25 13.13
C ALA A 248 20.71 7.95 11.71
N ASP A 249 21.24 6.91 11.10
CA ASP A 249 20.71 6.39 9.84
C ASP A 249 19.39 5.68 10.15
N PHE A 250 18.30 6.45 10.05
CA PHE A 250 16.97 5.87 10.07
C PHE A 250 16.66 5.36 8.67
N HIS A 251 16.55 4.06 8.54
CA HIS A 251 15.86 3.48 7.41
C HIS A 251 14.37 3.84 7.56
N ASP A 252 13.92 4.86 6.83
CA ASP A 252 12.51 5.17 6.68
C ASP A 252 11.88 4.09 5.80
N ASP A 253 11.36 3.03 6.43
CA ASP A 253 10.67 1.91 5.76
C ASP A 253 9.34 2.31 5.09
N ASP A 254 9.00 3.58 5.07
CA ASP A 254 7.70 4.07 4.56
C ASP A 254 7.76 4.72 3.17
N ASP A 255 8.93 5.01 2.63
CA ASP A 255 9.10 5.51 1.27
C ASP A 255 9.96 4.53 0.45
N GLY A 256 9.39 3.40 0.09
CA GLY A 256 9.74 2.52 -1.04
C GLY A 256 11.19 2.54 -1.62
N TYR A 257 12.22 2.82 -0.83
CA TYR A 257 13.60 2.73 -1.28
C TYR A 257 14.08 1.29 -1.10
N ILE A 258 14.25 0.62 -2.21
CA ILE A 258 14.75 -0.74 -2.30
C ILE A 258 16.26 -0.67 -2.17
N VAL A 259 16.80 -1.14 -1.06
CA VAL A 259 18.24 -1.42 -0.95
C VAL A 259 18.55 -2.61 -1.84
N PRO A 260 19.50 -2.54 -2.77
CA PRO A 260 19.90 -3.69 -3.58
C PRO A 260 20.42 -4.82 -2.69
N PHE A 261 19.98 -6.02 -2.98
CA PHE A 261 20.31 -7.25 -2.23
C PHE A 261 21.82 -7.53 -2.13
N GLU A 262 22.62 -6.97 -3.03
CA GLU A 262 24.07 -7.13 -3.07
C GLU A 262 24.79 -6.52 -1.86
N GLU A 263 24.21 -5.51 -1.20
CA GLU A 263 24.80 -4.88 0.00
C GLU A 263 24.53 -5.66 1.30
N LEU A 264 23.54 -6.58 1.31
CA LEU A 264 23.19 -7.38 2.50
C LEU A 264 23.97 -8.71 2.60
N VAL A 265 24.71 -9.10 1.57
CA VAL A 265 25.46 -10.39 1.51
C VAL A 265 26.97 -10.18 1.51
N GLY A 266 27.45 -8.96 1.44
CA GLY A 266 28.86 -8.59 1.41
C GLY A 266 29.43 -8.27 2.79
N GLY A 267 29.36 -9.21 3.73
CA GLY A 267 30.07 -9.16 5.00
C GLY A 267 30.70 -10.51 5.29
N ASN A 268 31.99 -10.63 4.97
CA ASN A 268 32.86 -11.69 5.43
C ASN A 268 32.87 -11.81 6.95
#